data_8ddb8b442e4ee49d22867547192d9f25
#
_entry.id   8ddb8b442e4ee49d22867547192d9f25
#
_cell.length_a   1.000
_cell.length_b   1.000
_cell.length_c   1.000
_cell.angle_alpha   90.00
_cell.angle_beta   90.00
_cell.angle_gamma   90.00
#
_symmetry.space_group_name_H-M   'P 1'
#
loop_
_entity.id
_entity.type
_entity.pdbx_description
1 polymer ?
#
loop_
_entity_poly.entity_id
_entity_poly.type
_entity_poly.pdbx_seq_one_letter_code
_entity_poly.pdbx_strand_id
1 'polypeptide(L)'
;MKKNLILVRHGQSEWNLKNLFTGWTDVDLTEQGIREAEKAGQIISSLNFKVDIAFTSELIRAIRTLDIIKTKLGDPDLSIKRDWRLNERSYGALQGLNKSETAQKYGDEQVNIWRRSYDIPPPPLEKDDQRHPCKDPKYENIKNLPDSESLATTLIRVKKCWDEIILPQLEENKNVLITAHGNSLRALVKMLDNVSEEEITQFNIPTGVPILYELDEKCKSQSRRFLGDKDEIASAIDEVANQAKN
;
A
#
# COMPACT_ATOMS: atom_id res chain seq x y z
N MET A 1 15.08 -2.41 23.31
CA MET A 1 13.79 -1.63 23.35
C MET A 1 12.85 -2.12 22.27
N LYS A 2 11.53 -2.13 22.51
CA LYS A 2 10.56 -2.43 21.44
C LYS A 2 10.56 -1.28 20.43
N LYS A 3 10.53 -1.60 19.14
CA LYS A 3 10.42 -0.66 18.04
C LYS A 3 9.06 -0.77 17.42
N ASN A 4 8.43 0.35 17.08
CA ASN A 4 7.08 0.35 16.53
C ASN A 4 7.11 0.71 15.04
N LEU A 5 6.39 -0.07 14.24
CA LEU A 5 6.15 0.19 12.84
C LEU A 5 4.65 0.19 12.59
N ILE A 6 4.13 1.26 12.02
CA ILE A 6 2.74 1.39 11.65
C ILE A 6 2.62 1.37 10.13
N LEU A 7 1.77 0.51 9.60
CA LEU A 7 1.43 0.46 8.19
C LEU A 7 -0.01 0.93 8.00
N VAL A 8 -0.25 1.82 7.04
CA VAL A 8 -1.59 2.29 6.69
C VAL A 8 -1.75 2.25 5.17
N ARG A 9 -2.75 1.51 4.68
CA ARG A 9 -3.17 1.63 3.30
C ARG A 9 -3.91 2.96 3.13
N HIS A 10 -3.63 3.68 2.03
CA HIS A 10 -4.36 4.91 1.72
C HIS A 10 -5.87 4.73 1.83
N GLY A 11 -6.60 5.80 2.16
CA GLY A 11 -8.05 5.82 2.18
C GLY A 11 -8.66 5.49 0.81
N GLN A 12 -9.96 5.21 0.77
CA GLN A 12 -10.67 4.91 -0.48
C GLN A 12 -10.38 5.99 -1.53
N SER A 13 -9.91 5.59 -2.71
CA SER A 13 -9.69 6.48 -3.85
C SER A 13 -10.87 6.46 -4.81
N GLU A 14 -10.96 7.47 -5.68
CA GLU A 14 -11.99 7.54 -6.73
C GLU A 14 -12.06 6.27 -7.58
N TRP A 15 -10.92 5.66 -7.89
CA TRP A 15 -10.87 4.43 -8.68
C TRP A 15 -11.14 3.18 -7.87
N ASN A 16 -10.96 3.20 -6.54
CA ASN A 16 -11.49 2.14 -5.69
C ASN A 16 -13.02 2.15 -5.75
N LEU A 17 -13.65 3.34 -5.62
CA LEU A 17 -15.10 3.50 -5.70
C LEU A 17 -15.66 3.06 -7.06
N LYS A 18 -14.98 3.39 -8.16
CA LYS A 18 -15.36 3.00 -9.53
C LYS A 18 -14.99 1.56 -9.90
N ASN A 19 -14.41 0.79 -8.99
CA ASN A 19 -13.94 -0.58 -9.21
C ASN A 19 -12.95 -0.72 -10.37
N LEU A 20 -12.03 0.26 -10.56
CA LEU A 20 -11.02 0.24 -11.62
C LEU A 20 -9.68 -0.31 -11.12
N PHE A 21 -8.89 -0.88 -12.04
CA PHE A 21 -7.49 -1.18 -11.80
C PHE A 21 -6.68 0.12 -11.74
N THR A 22 -6.19 0.50 -10.57
CA THR A 22 -5.56 1.81 -10.37
C THR A 22 -4.08 1.83 -10.75
N GLY A 23 -3.31 0.90 -10.22
CA GLY A 23 -1.86 0.89 -10.45
C GLY A 23 -1.18 2.21 -10.10
N TRP A 24 -0.40 2.75 -11.04
CA TRP A 24 0.33 4.00 -10.89
C TRP A 24 -0.43 5.24 -11.38
N THR A 25 -1.68 5.09 -11.84
CA THR A 25 -2.51 6.26 -12.15
C THR A 25 -2.71 7.08 -10.88
N ASP A 26 -2.47 8.39 -11.01
CA ASP A 26 -2.49 9.33 -9.88
C ASP A 26 -3.89 9.88 -9.67
N VAL A 27 -4.69 9.18 -8.87
CA VAL A 27 -6.07 9.52 -8.51
C VAL A 27 -6.19 9.86 -7.03
N ASP A 28 -7.08 10.76 -6.71
CA ASP A 28 -7.27 11.28 -5.36
C ASP A 28 -8.20 10.41 -4.50
N LEU A 29 -8.32 10.79 -3.23
CA LEU A 29 -9.22 10.19 -2.26
C LEU A 29 -10.67 10.64 -2.52
N THR A 30 -11.61 9.76 -2.20
CA THR A 30 -13.02 10.13 -2.03
C THR A 30 -13.23 10.80 -0.66
N GLU A 31 -14.40 11.39 -0.45
CA GLU A 31 -14.79 11.88 0.90
C GLU A 31 -14.74 10.75 1.96
N GLN A 32 -15.10 9.52 1.57
CA GLN A 32 -14.95 8.35 2.44
C GLN A 32 -13.48 8.10 2.77
N GLY A 33 -12.58 8.15 1.77
CA GLY A 33 -11.16 7.97 1.98
C GLY A 33 -10.54 9.03 2.89
N ILE A 34 -11.06 10.27 2.86
CA ILE A 34 -10.67 11.33 3.78
C ILE A 34 -11.08 10.98 5.22
N ARG A 35 -12.33 10.55 5.43
CA ARG A 35 -12.82 10.10 6.76
C ARG A 35 -12.03 8.91 7.30
N GLU A 36 -11.68 7.95 6.44
CA GLU A 36 -10.83 6.81 6.80
C GLU A 36 -9.44 7.27 7.26
N ALA A 37 -8.83 8.22 6.55
CA ALA A 37 -7.53 8.78 6.91
C ALA A 37 -7.59 9.56 8.24
N GLU A 38 -8.67 10.32 8.48
CA GLU A 38 -8.89 11.01 9.75
C GLU A 38 -9.03 10.04 10.92
N LYS A 39 -9.80 8.96 10.75
CA LYS A 39 -9.96 7.90 11.74
C LYS A 39 -8.64 7.21 12.03
N ALA A 40 -7.86 6.89 10.99
CA ALA A 40 -6.51 6.34 11.16
C ALA A 40 -5.62 7.25 11.99
N GLY A 41 -5.62 8.55 11.68
CA GLY A 41 -4.87 9.56 12.44
C GLY A 41 -5.29 9.64 13.91
N GLN A 42 -6.60 9.61 14.22
CA GLN A 42 -7.12 9.58 15.58
C GLN A 42 -6.68 8.32 16.34
N ILE A 43 -6.74 7.14 15.70
CA ILE A 43 -6.29 5.89 16.32
C ILE A 43 -4.79 5.95 16.61
N ILE A 44 -3.98 6.41 15.67
CA ILE A 44 -2.53 6.50 15.83
C ILE A 44 -2.17 7.52 16.91
N SER A 45 -2.85 8.66 16.98
CA SER A 45 -2.61 9.70 18.01
C SER A 45 -2.94 9.23 19.43
N SER A 46 -3.79 8.21 19.59
CA SER A 46 -4.12 7.62 20.88
C SER A 46 -3.09 6.60 21.39
N LEU A 47 -2.08 6.25 20.58
CA LEU A 47 -1.02 5.34 21.00
C LEU A 47 -0.11 6.01 22.04
N ASN A 48 0.52 5.19 22.88
CA ASN A 48 1.40 5.62 23.96
C ASN A 48 2.84 5.94 23.51
N PHE A 49 3.05 6.16 22.22
CA PHE A 49 4.33 6.56 21.64
C PHE A 49 4.12 7.55 20.49
N LYS A 50 5.12 8.37 20.23
CA LYS A 50 5.14 9.32 19.12
C LYS A 50 5.67 8.66 17.86
N VAL A 51 5.13 9.02 16.69
CA VAL A 51 5.73 8.71 15.38
C VAL A 51 6.90 9.68 15.15
N ASP A 52 8.09 9.16 14.87
CA ASP A 52 9.29 9.98 14.69
C ASP A 52 9.57 10.31 13.22
N ILE A 53 9.19 9.41 12.31
CA ILE A 53 9.35 9.58 10.87
C ILE A 53 8.28 8.84 10.11
N ALA A 54 7.86 9.40 8.98
CA ALA A 54 6.89 8.77 8.09
C ALA A 54 7.44 8.57 6.68
N PHE A 55 6.99 7.51 6.03
CA PHE A 55 7.30 7.19 4.63
C PHE A 55 6.00 7.08 3.83
N THR A 56 6.05 7.50 2.56
CA THR A 56 4.93 7.32 1.63
C THR A 56 5.42 7.14 0.21
N SER A 57 4.51 6.80 -0.69
CA SER A 57 4.76 6.69 -2.12
C SER A 57 4.73 8.05 -2.83
N GLU A 58 4.90 8.05 -4.16
CA GLU A 58 4.74 9.24 -5.01
C GLU A 58 3.29 9.46 -5.51
N LEU A 59 2.32 8.63 -5.07
CA LEU A 59 0.95 8.69 -5.52
C LEU A 59 0.07 9.50 -4.56
N ILE A 60 -0.70 10.45 -5.12
CA ILE A 60 -1.45 11.48 -4.36
C ILE A 60 -2.33 10.88 -3.26
N ARG A 61 -3.02 9.77 -3.52
CA ARG A 61 -3.89 9.12 -2.52
C ARG A 61 -3.17 8.70 -1.24
N ALA A 62 -1.92 8.23 -1.36
CA ALA A 62 -1.11 7.85 -0.18
C ALA A 62 -0.50 9.07 0.50
N ILE A 63 -0.02 10.04 -0.30
CA ILE A 63 0.48 11.33 0.20
C ILE A 63 -0.60 12.04 1.00
N ARG A 64 -1.78 12.21 0.42
CA ARG A 64 -2.89 12.91 1.06
C ARG A 64 -3.41 12.19 2.31
N THR A 65 -3.44 10.85 2.30
CA THR A 65 -3.75 10.07 3.51
C THR A 65 -2.76 10.37 4.62
N LEU A 66 -1.45 10.41 4.31
CA LEU A 66 -0.42 10.74 5.29
C LEU A 66 -0.53 12.16 5.81
N ASP A 67 -0.82 13.15 4.94
CA ASP A 67 -0.98 14.55 5.34
C ASP A 67 -2.15 14.73 6.30
N ILE A 68 -3.26 14.02 6.07
CA ILE A 68 -4.42 14.00 6.98
C ILE A 68 -4.05 13.36 8.32
N ILE A 69 -3.36 12.22 8.31
CA ILE A 69 -2.87 11.56 9.53
C ILE A 69 -1.95 12.50 10.29
N LYS A 70 -0.98 13.12 9.62
CA LYS A 70 -0.04 14.09 10.23
C LYS A 70 -0.78 15.23 10.95
N THR A 71 -1.83 15.75 10.33
CA THR A 71 -2.68 16.79 10.93
C THR A 71 -3.32 16.29 12.23
N LYS A 72 -3.82 15.06 12.27
CA LYS A 72 -4.43 14.46 13.48
C LYS A 72 -3.39 14.13 14.56
N LEU A 73 -2.14 13.85 14.17
CA LEU A 73 -1.04 13.67 15.13
C LEU A 73 -0.63 14.98 15.80
N GLY A 74 -0.98 16.14 15.24
CA GLY A 74 -0.62 17.45 15.76
C GLY A 74 0.90 17.73 15.70
N ASP A 75 1.62 17.06 14.80
CA ASP A 75 3.06 17.23 14.63
C ASP A 75 3.38 17.87 13.26
N PRO A 76 3.45 19.20 13.17
CA PRO A 76 3.75 19.89 11.93
C PRO A 76 5.16 19.61 11.41
N ASP A 77 6.08 19.21 12.30
CA ASP A 77 7.50 18.97 11.99
C ASP A 77 7.81 17.49 11.71
N LEU A 78 6.79 16.61 11.68
CA LEU A 78 6.98 15.19 11.36
C LEU A 78 7.73 15.06 10.03
N SER A 79 8.91 14.44 10.09
CA SER A 79 9.73 14.18 8.91
C SER A 79 9.05 13.19 7.99
N ILE A 80 8.86 13.55 6.72
CA ILE A 80 8.24 12.69 5.70
C ILE A 80 9.24 12.44 4.59
N LYS A 81 9.40 11.17 4.22
CA LYS A 81 10.17 10.75 3.04
C LYS A 81 9.24 10.08 2.03
N ARG A 82 9.33 10.51 0.76
CA ARG A 82 8.63 9.90 -0.37
C ARG A 82 9.57 8.99 -1.13
N ASP A 83 9.08 7.85 -1.57
CA ASP A 83 9.84 6.93 -2.40
C ASP A 83 8.91 6.16 -3.34
N TRP A 84 9.20 6.21 -4.64
CA TRP A 84 8.42 5.52 -5.67
C TRP A 84 8.37 4.00 -5.47
N ARG A 85 9.36 3.42 -4.80
CA ARG A 85 9.41 1.99 -4.49
C ARG A 85 8.31 1.55 -3.54
N LEU A 86 7.60 2.51 -2.90
CA LEU A 86 6.38 2.29 -2.13
C LEU A 86 5.10 2.45 -2.95
N ASN A 87 5.17 2.82 -4.24
CA ASN A 87 4.00 2.89 -5.12
C ASN A 87 3.22 1.57 -5.15
N GLU A 88 1.96 1.65 -5.56
CA GLU A 88 1.14 0.46 -5.82
C GLU A 88 1.80 -0.42 -6.90
N ARG A 89 1.45 -1.68 -6.94
CA ARG A 89 1.81 -2.61 -8.02
C ARG A 89 1.34 -2.04 -9.36
N SER A 90 2.20 -2.05 -10.36
CA SER A 90 1.80 -1.70 -11.73
C SER A 90 0.87 -2.80 -12.29
N TYR A 91 -0.33 -2.40 -12.70
CA TYR A 91 -1.28 -3.31 -13.32
C TYR A 91 -1.13 -3.41 -14.85
N GLY A 92 -0.09 -2.81 -15.41
CA GLY A 92 0.19 -2.89 -16.85
C GLY A 92 -1.00 -2.44 -17.70
N ALA A 93 -1.30 -3.19 -18.74
CA ALA A 93 -2.39 -2.89 -19.67
C ALA A 93 -3.80 -2.90 -19.03
N LEU A 94 -3.96 -3.51 -17.84
CA LEU A 94 -5.25 -3.48 -17.12
C LEU A 94 -5.53 -2.13 -16.46
N GLN A 95 -4.53 -1.26 -16.29
CA GLN A 95 -4.68 0.03 -15.64
C GLN A 95 -5.77 0.88 -16.32
N GLY A 96 -6.76 1.33 -15.54
CA GLY A 96 -7.93 2.09 -15.99
C GLY A 96 -9.13 1.23 -16.40
N LEU A 97 -8.99 -0.09 -16.54
CA LEU A 97 -10.10 -0.96 -16.87
C LEU A 97 -10.95 -1.24 -15.63
N ASN A 98 -12.26 -1.40 -15.82
CA ASN A 98 -13.18 -1.86 -14.79
C ASN A 98 -12.96 -3.35 -14.52
N LYS A 99 -12.90 -3.74 -13.23
CA LYS A 99 -12.57 -5.13 -12.85
C LYS A 99 -13.64 -6.12 -13.26
N SER A 100 -14.94 -5.75 -13.11
CA SER A 100 -16.06 -6.62 -13.47
C SER A 100 -16.19 -6.78 -14.99
N GLU A 101 -16.05 -5.68 -15.75
CA GLU A 101 -16.05 -5.75 -17.22
C GLU A 101 -14.87 -6.56 -17.75
N THR A 102 -13.71 -6.42 -17.11
CA THR A 102 -12.51 -7.20 -17.45
C THR A 102 -12.75 -8.69 -17.17
N ALA A 103 -13.42 -9.03 -16.06
CA ALA A 103 -13.79 -10.40 -15.74
C ALA A 103 -14.79 -10.98 -16.75
N GLN A 104 -15.78 -10.19 -17.19
CA GLN A 104 -16.69 -10.61 -18.26
C GLN A 104 -15.97 -10.89 -19.59
N LYS A 105 -14.92 -10.11 -19.90
CA LYS A 105 -14.17 -10.23 -21.15
C LYS A 105 -13.16 -11.37 -21.15
N TYR A 106 -12.44 -11.57 -20.07
CA TYR A 106 -11.31 -12.52 -20.00
C TYR A 106 -11.58 -13.74 -19.11
N GLY A 107 -12.75 -13.78 -18.45
CA GLY A 107 -13.10 -14.80 -17.46
C GLY A 107 -12.61 -14.46 -16.05
N ASP A 108 -13.43 -14.85 -15.05
CA ASP A 108 -13.13 -14.60 -13.63
C ASP A 108 -11.80 -15.22 -13.19
N GLU A 109 -11.52 -16.44 -13.65
CA GLU A 109 -10.30 -17.16 -13.31
C GLU A 109 -9.05 -16.41 -13.77
N GLN A 110 -9.01 -15.97 -15.03
CA GLN A 110 -7.87 -15.22 -15.58
C GLN A 110 -7.68 -13.88 -14.86
N VAL A 111 -8.75 -13.16 -14.60
CA VAL A 111 -8.67 -11.87 -13.87
C VAL A 111 -8.25 -12.10 -12.42
N ASN A 112 -8.69 -13.18 -11.79
CA ASN A 112 -8.25 -13.55 -10.45
C ASN A 112 -6.74 -13.88 -10.43
N ILE A 113 -6.22 -14.61 -11.43
CA ILE A 113 -4.78 -14.86 -11.59
C ILE A 113 -4.03 -13.52 -11.64
N TRP A 114 -4.40 -12.59 -12.52
CA TRP A 114 -3.74 -11.28 -12.63
C TRP A 114 -3.83 -10.43 -11.36
N ARG A 115 -4.90 -10.59 -10.58
CA ARG A 115 -5.10 -9.84 -9.34
C ARG A 115 -4.42 -10.44 -8.13
N ARG A 116 -4.37 -11.76 -8.04
CA ARG A 116 -4.05 -12.48 -6.80
C ARG A 116 -2.84 -13.38 -6.89
N SER A 117 -2.42 -13.84 -8.07
CA SER A 117 -1.19 -14.63 -8.18
C SER A 117 0.01 -13.89 -7.56
N TYR A 118 0.89 -14.65 -6.95
CA TYR A 118 2.11 -14.10 -6.38
C TYR A 118 3.11 -13.67 -7.47
N ASP A 119 3.30 -14.47 -8.50
CA ASP A 119 4.37 -14.35 -9.50
C ASP A 119 3.91 -14.03 -10.92
N ILE A 120 2.61 -14.17 -11.23
CA ILE A 120 2.07 -13.88 -12.57
C ILE A 120 1.64 -12.41 -12.67
N PRO A 121 2.32 -11.58 -13.49
CA PRO A 121 1.92 -10.19 -13.70
C PRO A 121 0.74 -10.08 -14.66
N PRO A 122 -0.01 -8.97 -14.64
CA PRO A 122 -0.90 -8.60 -15.73
C PRO A 122 -0.15 -8.38 -17.06
N PRO A 123 -0.86 -8.32 -18.20
CA PRO A 123 -0.24 -7.94 -19.48
C PRO A 123 0.51 -6.61 -19.36
N PRO A 124 1.73 -6.50 -19.93
CA PRO A 124 2.55 -5.29 -19.83
C PRO A 124 1.92 -4.12 -20.61
N LEU A 125 2.25 -2.90 -20.19
CA LEU A 125 2.06 -1.68 -21.01
C LEU A 125 3.23 -1.55 -21.97
N GLU A 126 2.92 -1.19 -23.22
CA GLU A 126 3.95 -0.79 -24.17
C GLU A 126 4.54 0.57 -23.76
N LYS A 127 5.83 0.78 -24.04
CA LYS A 127 6.53 2.02 -23.63
C LYS A 127 6.04 3.30 -24.31
N ASP A 128 5.34 3.19 -25.41
CA ASP A 128 4.70 4.29 -26.12
C ASP A 128 3.29 4.62 -25.58
N ASP A 129 2.68 3.73 -24.80
CA ASP A 129 1.41 4.01 -24.13
C ASP A 129 1.55 5.21 -23.15
N GLN A 130 0.61 6.15 -23.24
CA GLN A 130 0.63 7.38 -22.43
C GLN A 130 0.48 7.09 -20.91
N ARG A 131 -0.03 5.93 -20.53
CA ARG A 131 -0.15 5.49 -19.13
C ARG A 131 1.14 4.90 -18.57
N HIS A 132 2.14 4.63 -19.45
CA HIS A 132 3.39 4.03 -18.99
C HIS A 132 4.16 5.02 -18.09
N PRO A 133 4.71 4.57 -16.94
CA PRO A 133 5.40 5.46 -15.99
C PRO A 133 6.55 6.29 -16.60
N CYS A 134 7.17 5.84 -17.67
CA CYS A 134 8.23 6.62 -18.34
C CYS A 134 7.72 7.91 -18.99
N LYS A 135 6.41 8.10 -19.10
CA LYS A 135 5.80 9.35 -19.59
C LYS A 135 5.55 10.37 -18.49
N ASP A 136 5.65 9.96 -17.21
CA ASP A 136 5.45 10.85 -16.07
C ASP A 136 6.80 11.46 -15.64
N PRO A 137 6.94 12.80 -15.66
CA PRO A 137 8.16 13.49 -15.25
C PRO A 137 8.65 13.13 -13.84
N LYS A 138 7.75 12.71 -12.94
CA LYS A 138 8.13 12.24 -11.59
C LYS A 138 9.15 11.11 -11.61
N TYR A 139 9.18 10.31 -12.69
CA TYR A 139 10.00 9.11 -12.78
C TYR A 139 11.12 9.21 -13.82
N GLU A 140 11.36 10.40 -14.41
CA GLU A 140 12.33 10.60 -15.51
C GLU A 140 13.76 10.12 -15.18
N ASN A 141 14.16 10.23 -13.91
CA ASN A 141 15.50 9.83 -13.44
C ASN A 141 15.55 8.36 -12.99
N ILE A 142 14.46 7.59 -13.11
CA ILE A 142 14.38 6.21 -12.66
C ILE A 142 14.59 5.27 -13.83
N LYS A 143 15.62 4.43 -13.71
CA LYS A 143 15.89 3.37 -14.69
C LYS A 143 15.02 2.14 -14.40
N ASN A 144 14.65 1.42 -15.45
CA ASN A 144 13.93 0.14 -15.35
C ASN A 144 12.57 0.25 -14.64
N LEU A 145 11.78 1.27 -15.02
CA LEU A 145 10.40 1.38 -14.59
C LEU A 145 9.59 0.15 -15.05
N PRO A 146 8.65 -0.36 -14.24
CA PRO A 146 7.91 -1.56 -14.57
C PRO A 146 6.87 -1.33 -15.67
N ASP A 147 6.86 -2.18 -16.68
CA ASP A 147 5.80 -2.26 -17.70
C ASP A 147 4.54 -2.92 -17.09
N SER A 148 4.73 -3.88 -16.18
CA SER A 148 3.73 -4.47 -15.28
C SER A 148 4.41 -5.18 -14.10
N GLU A 149 3.67 -5.48 -13.04
CA GLU A 149 4.23 -6.14 -11.87
C GLU A 149 3.34 -7.26 -11.33
N SER A 150 3.98 -8.33 -10.89
CA SER A 150 3.41 -9.28 -9.92
C SER A 150 3.67 -8.81 -8.49
N LEU A 151 3.13 -9.51 -7.48
CA LEU A 151 3.49 -9.23 -6.09
C LEU A 151 4.98 -9.54 -5.82
N ALA A 152 5.51 -10.59 -6.45
CA ALA A 152 6.93 -10.96 -6.36
C ALA A 152 7.85 -9.84 -6.85
N THR A 153 7.58 -9.27 -8.02
CA THR A 153 8.39 -8.17 -8.55
C THR A 153 8.20 -6.87 -7.77
N THR A 154 6.99 -6.60 -7.26
CA THR A 154 6.73 -5.49 -6.34
C THR A 154 7.57 -5.64 -5.05
N LEU A 155 7.67 -6.86 -4.50
CA LEU A 155 8.46 -7.15 -3.30
C LEU A 155 9.94 -6.78 -3.51
N ILE A 156 10.52 -7.01 -4.68
CA ILE A 156 11.94 -6.70 -4.95
C ILE A 156 12.22 -5.22 -4.70
N ARG A 157 11.42 -4.30 -5.27
CA ARG A 157 11.63 -2.86 -5.07
C ARG A 157 11.27 -2.38 -3.66
N VAL A 158 10.20 -2.95 -3.08
CA VAL A 158 9.80 -2.62 -1.70
C VAL A 158 10.85 -3.06 -0.70
N LYS A 159 11.42 -4.27 -0.89
CA LYS A 159 12.54 -4.75 -0.05
C LYS A 159 13.75 -3.84 -0.16
N LYS A 160 14.10 -3.37 -1.35
CA LYS A 160 15.20 -2.43 -1.54
C LYS A 160 14.94 -1.10 -0.81
N CYS A 161 13.71 -0.57 -0.87
CA CYS A 161 13.32 0.60 -0.10
C CYS A 161 13.43 0.36 1.41
N TRP A 162 12.96 -0.81 1.87
CA TRP A 162 13.07 -1.22 3.26
C TRP A 162 14.52 -1.24 3.73
N ASP A 163 15.37 -1.98 3.04
CA ASP A 163 16.78 -2.19 3.45
C ASP A 163 17.57 -0.87 3.44
N GLU A 164 17.34 -0.01 2.45
CA GLU A 164 18.16 1.19 2.24
C GLU A 164 17.71 2.41 3.07
N ILE A 165 16.42 2.57 3.32
CA ILE A 165 15.92 3.82 3.93
C ILE A 165 15.00 3.63 5.12
N ILE A 166 14.22 2.54 5.22
CA ILE A 166 13.27 2.34 6.32
C ILE A 166 13.94 1.64 7.50
N LEU A 167 14.57 0.50 7.27
CA LEU A 167 15.24 -0.28 8.31
C LEU A 167 16.26 0.53 9.11
N PRO A 168 17.13 1.37 8.51
CA PRO A 168 18.04 2.22 9.28
C PRO A 168 17.35 3.13 10.29
N GLN A 169 16.14 3.63 9.99
CA GLN A 169 15.40 4.47 10.94
C GLN A 169 14.87 3.65 12.14
N LEU A 170 14.44 2.43 11.89
CA LEU A 170 14.08 1.50 12.96
C LEU A 170 15.29 1.10 13.81
N GLU A 171 16.47 0.91 13.20
CA GLU A 171 17.73 0.62 13.91
C GLU A 171 18.14 1.78 14.82
N GLU A 172 17.86 3.02 14.42
CA GLU A 172 17.98 4.23 15.26
C GLU A 172 16.92 4.34 16.37
N ASN A 173 16.11 3.31 16.58
CA ASN A 173 15.01 3.25 17.55
C ASN A 173 13.87 4.26 17.31
N LYS A 174 13.67 4.69 16.07
CA LYS A 174 12.54 5.54 15.69
C LYS A 174 11.26 4.71 15.52
N ASN A 175 10.14 5.27 15.92
CA ASN A 175 8.82 4.76 15.59
C ASN A 175 8.45 5.23 14.18
N VAL A 176 8.20 4.30 13.29
CA VAL A 176 8.05 4.53 11.86
C VAL A 176 6.59 4.36 11.44
N LEU A 177 6.08 5.30 10.64
CA LEU A 177 4.79 5.21 9.95
C LEU A 177 5.03 5.04 8.45
N ILE A 178 4.35 4.09 7.82
CA ILE A 178 4.34 3.92 6.35
C ILE A 178 2.90 4.03 5.86
N THR A 179 2.63 5.03 5.01
CA THR A 179 1.35 5.15 4.32
C THR A 179 1.55 4.83 2.86
N ALA A 180 0.98 3.71 2.39
CA ALA A 180 1.23 3.19 1.05
C ALA A 180 -0.01 2.47 0.47
N HIS A 181 0.18 1.38 -0.27
CA HIS A 181 -0.85 0.74 -1.07
C HIS A 181 -1.02 -0.73 -0.74
N GLY A 182 -2.13 -1.31 -1.23
CA GLY A 182 -2.47 -2.70 -0.92
C GLY A 182 -1.34 -3.68 -1.23
N ASN A 183 -0.74 -3.63 -2.41
CA ASN A 183 0.29 -4.61 -2.77
C ASN A 183 1.69 -4.25 -2.23
N SER A 184 2.07 -2.98 -2.14
CA SER A 184 3.35 -2.60 -1.52
C SER A 184 3.37 -2.94 -0.02
N LEU A 185 2.25 -2.75 0.69
CA LEU A 185 2.13 -3.17 2.09
C LEU A 185 2.06 -4.69 2.26
N ARG A 186 1.39 -5.41 1.34
CA ARG A 186 1.43 -6.90 1.34
C ARG A 186 2.84 -7.43 1.15
N ALA A 187 3.66 -6.76 0.32
CA ALA A 187 5.07 -7.11 0.18
C ALA A 187 5.82 -6.94 1.51
N LEU A 188 5.57 -5.86 2.26
CA LEU A 188 6.15 -5.66 3.59
C LEU A 188 5.66 -6.72 4.59
N VAL A 189 4.36 -7.01 4.63
CA VAL A 189 3.80 -8.05 5.51
C VAL A 189 4.42 -9.41 5.20
N LYS A 190 4.52 -9.79 3.91
CA LYS A 190 5.16 -11.06 3.52
C LYS A 190 6.59 -11.16 4.04
N MET A 191 7.34 -10.10 3.92
CA MET A 191 8.75 -10.05 4.35
C MET A 191 8.88 -10.08 5.88
N LEU A 192 8.10 -9.26 6.59
CA LEU A 192 8.19 -9.10 8.04
C LEU A 192 7.72 -10.34 8.81
N ASP A 193 6.68 -10.99 8.33
CA ASP A 193 6.07 -12.14 9.00
C ASP A 193 6.47 -13.48 8.37
N ASN A 194 7.31 -13.45 7.33
CA ASN A 194 7.71 -14.64 6.56
C ASN A 194 6.50 -15.46 6.07
N VAL A 195 5.45 -14.75 5.61
CA VAL A 195 4.22 -15.36 5.09
C VAL A 195 4.51 -16.11 3.79
N SER A 196 3.92 -17.28 3.58
CA SER A 196 4.09 -18.06 2.35
C SER A 196 3.54 -17.33 1.12
N GLU A 197 3.90 -17.80 -0.07
CA GLU A 197 3.38 -17.24 -1.33
C GLU A 197 1.88 -17.48 -1.47
N GLU A 198 1.40 -18.60 -1.00
CA GLU A 198 -0.01 -18.96 -1.01
C GLU A 198 -0.81 -18.09 -0.04
N GLU A 199 -0.39 -17.99 1.21
CA GLU A 199 -1.09 -17.23 2.25
C GLU A 199 -1.14 -15.73 1.92
N ILE A 200 -0.06 -15.13 1.39
CA ILE A 200 -0.05 -13.71 1.09
C ILE A 200 -1.04 -13.33 0.00
N THR A 201 -1.40 -14.25 -0.91
CA THR A 201 -2.42 -14.00 -1.94
C THR A 201 -3.80 -13.77 -1.35
N GLN A 202 -4.10 -14.34 -0.19
CA GLN A 202 -5.36 -14.21 0.53
C GLN A 202 -5.38 -13.07 1.55
N PHE A 203 -4.21 -12.50 1.86
CA PHE A 203 -4.11 -11.43 2.84
C PHE A 203 -4.65 -10.11 2.28
N ASN A 204 -5.68 -9.55 2.92
CA ASN A 204 -6.31 -8.30 2.54
C ASN A 204 -5.98 -7.19 3.54
N ILE A 205 -5.64 -6.02 3.03
CA ILE A 205 -5.40 -4.81 3.84
C ILE A 205 -6.50 -3.81 3.50
N PRO A 206 -7.42 -3.51 4.43
CA PRO A 206 -8.47 -2.52 4.22
C PRO A 206 -7.90 -1.11 4.12
N THR A 207 -8.62 -0.20 3.48
CA THR A 207 -8.26 1.22 3.37
C THR A 207 -8.38 1.90 4.74
N GLY A 208 -7.43 2.78 5.06
CA GLY A 208 -7.48 3.61 6.26
C GLY A 208 -7.39 2.86 7.60
N VAL A 209 -7.14 1.55 7.63
CA VAL A 209 -7.01 0.78 8.88
C VAL A 209 -5.53 0.61 9.22
N PRO A 210 -5.04 1.16 10.35
CA PRO A 210 -3.64 1.00 10.72
C PRO A 210 -3.32 -0.43 11.18
N ILE A 211 -2.15 -0.91 10.80
CA ILE A 211 -1.54 -2.16 11.28
C ILE A 211 -0.33 -1.78 12.13
N LEU A 212 -0.32 -2.16 13.40
CA LEU A 212 0.81 -1.97 14.29
C LEU A 212 1.64 -3.24 14.37
N TYR A 213 2.92 -3.10 14.08
CA TYR A 213 3.97 -4.06 14.36
C TYR A 213 4.76 -3.64 15.59
N GLU A 214 4.98 -4.57 16.50
CA GLU A 214 6.02 -4.47 17.52
C GLU A 214 7.22 -5.31 17.06
N LEU A 215 8.38 -4.69 16.94
CA LEU A 215 9.60 -5.33 16.48
C LEU A 215 10.59 -5.45 17.62
N ASP A 216 11.45 -6.49 17.57
CA ASP A 216 12.56 -6.65 18.51
C ASP A 216 13.75 -5.73 18.20
N GLU A 217 14.84 -5.87 18.95
CA GLU A 217 16.05 -5.09 18.76
C GLU A 217 16.72 -5.30 17.39
N LYS A 218 16.48 -6.46 16.76
CA LYS A 218 16.95 -6.82 15.42
C LYS A 218 15.93 -6.49 14.32
N CYS A 219 14.91 -5.68 14.63
CA CYS A 219 13.81 -5.32 13.73
C CYS A 219 13.01 -6.52 13.20
N LYS A 220 12.95 -7.64 13.93
CA LYS A 220 12.11 -8.78 13.60
C LYS A 220 10.72 -8.63 14.22
N SER A 221 9.69 -9.00 13.47
CA SER A 221 8.30 -8.99 13.91
C SER A 221 8.11 -9.88 15.14
N GLN A 222 7.56 -9.31 16.21
CA GLN A 222 7.16 -10.01 17.43
C GLN A 222 5.64 -10.13 17.53
N SER A 223 4.95 -9.10 17.09
CA SER A 223 3.49 -9.09 17.01
C SER A 223 3.01 -8.16 15.92
N ARG A 224 1.85 -8.48 15.35
CA ARG A 224 1.12 -7.66 14.40
C ARG A 224 -0.36 -7.64 14.78
N ARG A 225 -0.96 -6.45 14.75
CA ARG A 225 -2.41 -6.31 14.93
C ARG A 225 -2.96 -5.13 14.14
N PHE A 226 -4.17 -5.27 13.65
CA PHE A 226 -4.95 -4.14 13.19
C PHE A 226 -5.40 -3.30 14.39
N LEU A 227 -5.47 -1.98 14.20
CA LEU A 227 -5.93 -1.03 15.21
C LEU A 227 -7.31 -0.50 14.84
N GLY A 228 -8.25 -0.53 15.78
CA GLY A 228 -9.62 -0.07 15.63
C GLY A 228 -10.64 -1.09 16.12
N ASP A 229 -11.89 -0.87 15.78
CA ASP A 229 -12.99 -1.78 16.09
C ASP A 229 -12.89 -3.08 15.30
N LYS A 230 -13.06 -4.21 15.97
CA LYS A 230 -12.86 -5.55 15.36
C LYS A 230 -13.91 -5.88 14.28
N ASP A 231 -15.15 -5.48 14.50
CA ASP A 231 -16.25 -5.81 13.58
C ASP A 231 -16.17 -4.94 12.32
N GLU A 232 -15.82 -3.66 12.48
CA GLU A 232 -15.55 -2.77 11.36
C GLU A 232 -14.35 -3.25 10.52
N ILE A 233 -13.27 -3.70 11.16
CA ILE A 233 -12.09 -4.23 10.49
C ILE A 233 -12.43 -5.49 9.70
N ALA A 234 -13.20 -6.42 10.30
CA ALA A 234 -13.62 -7.64 9.62
C ALA A 234 -14.46 -7.33 8.38
N SER A 235 -15.44 -6.42 8.50
CA SER A 235 -16.27 -5.97 7.38
C SER A 235 -15.41 -5.35 6.27
N ALA A 236 -14.47 -4.48 6.60
CA ALA A 236 -13.60 -3.82 5.64
C ALA A 236 -12.65 -4.80 4.92
N ILE A 237 -12.19 -5.85 5.60
CA ILE A 237 -11.39 -6.93 5.00
C ILE A 237 -12.23 -7.70 3.97
N ASP A 238 -13.48 -8.02 4.30
CA ASP A 238 -14.41 -8.74 3.42
C ASP A 238 -14.78 -7.90 2.18
N GLU A 239 -14.97 -6.59 2.32
CA GLU A 239 -15.17 -5.69 1.18
C GLU A 239 -14.01 -5.77 0.18
N VAL A 240 -12.76 -5.71 0.67
CA VAL A 240 -11.58 -5.83 -0.20
C VAL A 240 -11.51 -7.20 -0.88
N ALA A 241 -11.89 -8.27 -0.19
CA ALA A 241 -11.92 -9.62 -0.75
C ALA A 241 -12.90 -9.74 -1.92
N ASN A 242 -14.06 -9.07 -1.82
CA ASN A 242 -15.17 -9.19 -2.76
C ASN A 242 -15.18 -8.14 -3.90
N GLN A 243 -14.25 -7.19 -3.94
CA GLN A 243 -14.17 -6.11 -4.95
C GLN A 243 -14.22 -6.54 -6.43
N ALA A 244 -14.06 -7.82 -6.76
CA ALA A 244 -14.17 -8.30 -8.14
C ALA A 244 -15.46 -9.04 -8.44
N LYS A 245 -16.27 -9.30 -7.41
CA LYS A 245 -17.53 -10.04 -7.54
C LYS A 245 -18.74 -9.12 -7.69
N ASN A 246 -18.55 -7.82 -7.54
CA ASN A 246 -19.58 -6.78 -7.60
C ASN A 246 -19.49 -5.96 -8.88
#